data_cefca0726e51cb40a131e72ff4edf768
#
_entry.id   cefca0726e51cb40a131e72ff4edf768
#
_cell.length_a   1.000
_cell.length_b   1.000
_cell.length_c   1.000
_cell.angle_alpha   90.00
_cell.angle_beta   90.00
_cell.angle_gamma   90.00
#
_symmetry.space_group_name_H-M   'P 1'
#
loop_
_entity.id
_entity.type
_entity.pdbx_description
1 polymer ?
#
loop_
_entity_poly.entity_id
_entity_poly.type
_entity_poly.pdbx_seq_one_letter_code
_entity_poly.pdbx_strand_id
1 'polypeptide(L)'
;MRVNRWRRFLSGLITAALAINFLNGTNVSAAEEGHRLMIVDAFSEGVSSGSEIYAVPEEQVQKILKNEPNNVQSLRKFCESLTAPNCKEQTGLSLRIYLPKCTETLTNYCIDSLAISGASDAPLQPGTLLGYTDARTYGADLTRGVPESSTTSRWKVPGVKNQSGTDTYAVKVLLDGFLSATSNALYVFQVSALIEPYAEKTSSANTSQECTSWQSGTACGVRKDFIEGQKAQLSVRLPNTITGWLHGRLKGAGISVEKFDATQNKVTVTAENVRVPELNTLFTDAQVDTLANPSFFRPNGRKWNSVNAGNPASLEWVKQLAKPLNETATGEHTTWSFSTIPSNRGNNKCFEDKTQLLGVVMTNSLVYSPNAPEFDGSQLNYQVGGLHFQPDGKTPNLGTYDLLIKSATARCLYNFTDAPLSASVSITYADGGEQKVATTTLSEKDGWLHLGAYGFTFSSPVLRVKLNGVPKALPQNSANSSAKSSSTVKQPTKSYTMTCVKGKVVKKVIAPKPTCPSGWKKR
;
A
#
# COMPACT_ATOMS: atom_id res chain seq x y z
N MET A 1 24.62 -19.50 28.10
CA MET A 1 23.29 -19.17 27.59
C MET A 1 23.22 -17.70 27.24
N ARG A 2 23.66 -17.35 26.05
CA ARG A 2 23.54 -16.00 25.42
C ARG A 2 23.59 -16.23 23.92
N VAL A 3 22.43 -16.33 23.28
CA VAL A 3 22.34 -16.31 21.81
C VAL A 3 20.99 -15.72 21.44
N ASN A 4 21.01 -14.90 20.43
CA ASN A 4 19.89 -14.37 19.65
C ASN A 4 19.30 -13.01 20.06
N ARG A 5 20.03 -11.96 19.68
CA ARG A 5 19.47 -10.60 19.53
C ARG A 5 19.90 -9.87 18.24
N TRP A 6 20.31 -10.56 17.18
CA TRP A 6 20.92 -9.90 16.00
C TRP A 6 20.32 -10.28 14.64
N ARG A 7 19.02 -10.57 14.55
CA ARG A 7 18.38 -10.90 13.25
C ARG A 7 17.32 -9.91 12.77
N ARG A 8 17.21 -8.70 13.32
CA ARG A 8 16.14 -7.75 12.96
C ARG A 8 16.54 -6.55 12.11
N PHE A 9 17.74 -6.49 11.55
CA PHE A 9 18.23 -5.25 10.88
C PHE A 9 18.46 -5.32 9.37
N LEU A 10 18.14 -6.38 8.67
CA LEU A 10 18.53 -6.53 7.25
C LEU A 10 17.41 -6.43 6.21
N SER A 11 16.14 -6.32 6.61
CA SER A 11 15.02 -6.24 5.66
C SER A 11 14.69 -4.83 5.12
N GLY A 12 15.31 -3.79 5.66
CA GLY A 12 14.96 -2.39 5.37
C GLY A 12 15.71 -1.75 4.19
N LEU A 13 16.67 -2.41 3.57
CA LEU A 13 17.62 -1.74 2.67
C LEU A 13 17.24 -1.79 1.18
N ILE A 14 16.23 -2.52 0.77
CA ILE A 14 15.92 -2.69 -0.68
C ILE A 14 15.00 -1.58 -1.22
N THR A 15 14.17 -0.96 -0.40
CA THR A 15 13.21 0.06 -0.85
C THR A 15 13.75 1.50 -0.86
N ALA A 16 14.82 1.79 -0.12
CA ALA A 16 15.29 3.17 0.03
C ALA A 16 16.14 3.71 -1.14
N ALA A 17 16.57 2.86 -2.08
CA ALA A 17 17.55 3.25 -3.10
C ALA A 17 16.96 3.68 -4.45
N LEU A 18 15.65 3.56 -4.67
CA LEU A 18 15.03 3.87 -5.96
C LEU A 18 14.64 5.36 -6.15
N ALA A 19 14.66 6.15 -5.10
CA ALA A 19 14.27 7.57 -5.14
C ALA A 19 15.37 8.55 -5.61
N ILE A 20 16.60 8.10 -5.93
CA ILE A 20 17.75 9.02 -5.96
C ILE A 20 18.08 9.58 -7.35
N ASN A 21 17.46 9.17 -8.43
CA ASN A 21 17.95 9.55 -9.78
C ASN A 21 17.15 10.62 -10.54
N PHE A 22 16.28 11.42 -9.91
CA PHE A 22 15.43 12.36 -10.66
C PHE A 22 15.83 13.84 -10.61
N LEU A 23 17.04 14.18 -10.13
CA LEU A 23 17.45 15.59 -10.10
C LEU A 23 18.87 15.79 -10.67
N ASN A 24 19.07 15.40 -11.92
CA ASN A 24 20.15 15.98 -12.72
C ASN A 24 19.54 17.05 -13.65
N GLY A 25 19.70 18.28 -13.24
CA GLY A 25 19.60 19.44 -14.14
C GLY A 25 18.31 20.25 -14.09
N THR A 26 18.13 21.02 -13.03
CA THR A 26 17.52 22.34 -13.16
C THR A 26 18.25 23.29 -12.24
N ASN A 27 18.70 24.41 -12.79
CA ASN A 27 19.17 25.56 -12.04
C ASN A 27 18.04 26.01 -11.13
N VAL A 28 18.12 25.59 -9.88
CA VAL A 28 17.26 26.13 -8.82
C VAL A 28 17.69 27.57 -8.63
N SER A 29 16.79 28.48 -8.93
CA SER A 29 16.91 29.89 -8.59
C SER A 29 17.45 30.04 -7.19
N ALA A 30 18.53 30.81 -7.04
CA ALA A 30 19.11 31.13 -5.75
C ALA A 30 18.06 31.73 -4.83
N ALA A 31 17.87 31.11 -3.69
CA ALA A 31 17.35 31.64 -2.44
C ALA A 31 16.27 30.83 -1.72
N GLU A 32 16.35 29.50 -1.66
CA GLU A 32 15.74 28.82 -0.50
C GLU A 32 16.85 28.49 0.49
N GLU A 33 17.10 29.39 1.45
CA GLU A 33 17.98 29.09 2.58
C GLU A 33 17.26 28.12 3.54
N GLY A 34 17.59 26.82 3.43
CA GLY A 34 16.98 25.82 4.30
C GLY A 34 17.07 24.38 3.76
N HIS A 35 16.61 23.45 4.60
CA HIS A 35 16.48 22.03 4.27
C HIS A 35 15.05 21.70 3.90
N ARG A 36 14.81 21.27 2.67
CA ARG A 36 13.51 20.77 2.26
C ARG A 36 13.36 19.31 2.71
N LEU A 37 12.35 19.05 3.52
CA LEU A 37 12.00 17.74 4.02
C LEU A 37 10.63 17.33 3.50
N MET A 38 10.55 16.14 2.91
CA MET A 38 9.31 15.64 2.29
C MET A 38 9.03 14.20 2.67
N ILE A 39 7.75 13.88 2.85
CA ILE A 39 7.26 12.51 2.80
C ILE A 39 6.47 12.36 1.50
N VAL A 40 6.84 11.37 0.70
CA VAL A 40 6.32 11.16 -0.64
C VAL A 40 5.74 9.76 -0.77
N ASP A 41 4.63 9.64 -1.47
CA ASP A 41 4.14 8.32 -1.86
C ASP A 41 5.00 7.77 -2.99
N ALA A 42 5.28 6.47 -2.97
CA ALA A 42 6.18 5.78 -3.90
C ALA A 42 5.87 6.01 -5.38
N PHE A 43 4.66 6.43 -5.70
CA PHE A 43 4.15 6.56 -7.07
C PHE A 43 3.81 8.00 -7.46
N SER A 44 3.76 8.93 -6.51
CA SER A 44 3.48 10.34 -6.78
C SER A 44 4.71 11.11 -7.23
N GLU A 45 5.87 10.46 -7.26
CA GLU A 45 7.14 11.12 -7.57
C GLU A 45 7.34 11.29 -9.07
N GLY A 46 7.12 12.49 -9.52
CA GLY A 46 7.78 13.04 -10.68
C GLY A 46 7.18 12.69 -12.03
N VAL A 47 7.55 13.53 -12.95
CA VAL A 47 7.36 13.34 -14.39
C VAL A 47 8.10 12.06 -14.80
N SER A 48 7.37 11.11 -15.36
CA SER A 48 7.90 9.81 -15.76
C SER A 48 9.09 9.93 -16.70
N SER A 49 10.18 9.27 -16.38
CA SER A 49 11.32 9.09 -17.28
C SER A 49 11.14 7.93 -18.28
N GLY A 50 9.95 7.29 -18.28
CA GLY A 50 9.70 6.08 -19.08
C GLY A 50 10.25 4.80 -18.46
N SER A 51 10.27 3.74 -19.24
CA SER A 51 10.80 2.45 -18.81
C SER A 51 12.32 2.45 -18.75
N GLU A 52 12.89 1.74 -17.79
CA GLU A 52 14.32 1.65 -17.55
C GLU A 52 14.75 0.19 -17.42
N ILE A 53 15.83 -0.15 -18.09
CA ILE A 53 16.48 -1.45 -18.00
C ILE A 53 17.97 -1.24 -17.74
N TYR A 54 18.49 -2.01 -16.81
CA TYR A 54 19.90 -1.98 -16.44
C TYR A 54 20.48 -3.38 -16.50
N ALA A 55 21.66 -3.49 -17.12
CA ALA A 55 22.50 -4.66 -16.97
C ALA A 55 23.04 -4.75 -15.55
N VAL A 56 22.99 -5.93 -14.96
CA VAL A 56 23.53 -6.23 -13.64
C VAL A 56 24.32 -7.53 -13.68
N PRO A 57 25.39 -7.70 -12.87
CA PRO A 57 26.07 -8.97 -12.79
C PRO A 57 25.11 -10.09 -12.36
N GLU A 58 25.14 -11.22 -13.07
CA GLU A 58 24.25 -12.36 -12.77
C GLU A 58 24.38 -12.84 -11.32
N GLU A 59 25.59 -12.81 -10.75
CA GLU A 59 25.82 -13.13 -9.33
C GLU A 59 24.94 -12.29 -8.39
N GLN A 60 24.75 -11.01 -8.71
CA GLN A 60 23.91 -10.12 -7.89
C GLN A 60 22.42 -10.47 -8.03
N VAL A 61 21.97 -10.87 -9.23
CA VAL A 61 20.60 -11.38 -9.44
C VAL A 61 20.40 -12.66 -8.63
N GLN A 62 21.34 -13.59 -8.67
CA GLN A 62 21.26 -14.83 -7.89
C GLN A 62 21.22 -14.58 -6.37
N LYS A 63 21.98 -13.59 -5.88
CA LYS A 63 21.91 -13.17 -4.47
C LYS A 63 20.52 -12.64 -4.10
N ILE A 64 19.90 -11.82 -4.98
CA ILE A 64 18.53 -11.34 -4.76
C ILE A 64 17.52 -12.50 -4.69
N LEU A 65 17.59 -13.42 -5.65
CA LEU A 65 16.70 -14.58 -5.69
C LEU A 65 16.82 -15.46 -4.46
N LYS A 66 18.01 -15.51 -3.84
CA LYS A 66 18.26 -16.23 -2.57
C LYS A 66 18.03 -15.39 -1.32
N ASN A 67 17.60 -14.13 -1.48
CA ASN A 67 17.46 -13.16 -0.38
C ASN A 67 18.77 -12.93 0.39
N GLU A 68 19.89 -12.92 -0.32
CA GLU A 68 21.24 -12.66 0.20
C GLU A 68 21.61 -11.17 0.05
N PRO A 69 22.56 -10.65 0.86
CA PRO A 69 23.09 -9.30 0.69
C PRO A 69 23.65 -9.10 -0.72
N ASN A 70 23.27 -8.02 -1.39
CA ASN A 70 23.65 -7.73 -2.76
C ASN A 70 24.05 -6.27 -2.94
N ASN A 71 24.68 -5.95 -4.06
CA ASN A 71 25.16 -4.62 -4.41
C ASN A 71 24.65 -4.18 -5.80
N VAL A 72 23.45 -4.60 -6.15
CA VAL A 72 22.86 -4.34 -7.47
C VAL A 72 22.87 -2.85 -7.82
N GLN A 73 22.52 -1.98 -6.89
CA GLN A 73 22.38 -0.54 -7.16
C GLN A 73 23.67 0.14 -7.60
N SER A 74 24.81 -0.23 -7.02
CA SER A 74 26.10 0.36 -7.40
C SER A 74 26.74 -0.29 -8.63
N LEU A 75 26.29 -1.50 -9.01
CA LEU A 75 26.88 -2.27 -10.11
C LEU A 75 26.03 -2.25 -11.39
N ARG A 76 24.82 -1.68 -11.33
CA ARG A 76 23.94 -1.58 -12.49
C ARG A 76 24.49 -0.64 -13.56
N LYS A 77 24.37 -1.03 -14.83
CA LYS A 77 24.73 -0.20 -16.00
C LYS A 77 23.49 -0.03 -16.87
N PHE A 78 23.18 1.21 -17.19
CA PHE A 78 22.02 1.54 -17.99
C PHE A 78 22.09 0.88 -19.39
N CYS A 79 20.95 0.36 -19.87
CA CYS A 79 20.77 -0.17 -21.21
C CYS A 79 20.13 0.89 -22.11
N GLU A 80 20.82 1.30 -23.15
CA GLU A 80 20.20 2.15 -24.19
C GLU A 80 19.20 1.36 -25.04
N SER A 81 19.47 0.08 -25.26
CA SER A 81 18.59 -0.89 -25.90
C SER A 81 18.85 -2.30 -25.35
N LEU A 82 17.91 -3.22 -25.53
CA LEU A 82 18.08 -4.63 -25.14
C LEU A 82 19.17 -5.34 -25.96
N THR A 83 19.53 -4.82 -27.13
CA THR A 83 20.60 -5.33 -28.00
C THR A 83 21.96 -4.66 -27.75
N ALA A 84 22.03 -3.68 -26.85
CA ALA A 84 23.29 -3.05 -26.50
C ALA A 84 24.29 -4.07 -25.95
N PRO A 85 25.61 -3.92 -26.20
CA PRO A 85 26.61 -4.91 -25.81
C PRO A 85 26.61 -5.29 -24.34
N ASN A 86 26.30 -4.35 -23.46
CA ASN A 86 26.20 -4.55 -22.00
C ASN A 86 24.87 -5.16 -21.53
N CYS A 87 23.89 -5.33 -22.44
CA CYS A 87 22.54 -5.82 -22.13
C CYS A 87 22.13 -7.04 -22.96
N LYS A 88 23.11 -7.66 -23.64
CA LYS A 88 22.92 -8.87 -24.44
C LYS A 88 22.61 -10.08 -23.57
N GLU A 89 22.38 -11.20 -24.24
CA GLU A 89 22.28 -12.53 -23.63
C GLU A 89 23.40 -12.79 -22.62
N GLN A 90 23.11 -13.58 -21.59
CA GLN A 90 23.99 -13.91 -20.47
C GLN A 90 24.25 -12.77 -19.47
N THR A 91 23.57 -11.65 -19.60
CA THR A 91 23.61 -10.57 -18.63
C THR A 91 22.33 -10.53 -17.83
N GLY A 92 22.41 -10.53 -16.50
CA GLY A 92 21.27 -10.29 -15.64
C GLY A 92 20.72 -8.88 -15.88
N LEU A 93 19.41 -8.70 -15.74
CA LEU A 93 18.77 -7.40 -15.93
C LEU A 93 18.01 -6.99 -14.67
N SER A 94 18.08 -5.71 -14.33
CA SER A 94 17.16 -5.02 -13.45
C SER A 94 16.21 -4.20 -14.32
N LEU A 95 14.91 -4.39 -14.12
CA LEU A 95 13.85 -3.90 -14.99
C LEU A 95 12.90 -2.99 -14.19
N ARG A 96 12.59 -1.84 -14.75
CA ARG A 96 11.46 -0.98 -14.35
C ARG A 96 10.66 -0.65 -15.58
N ILE A 97 9.50 -1.27 -15.72
CA ILE A 97 8.72 -1.25 -16.96
C ILE A 97 7.33 -0.67 -16.70
N TYR A 98 6.96 0.34 -17.45
CA TYR A 98 5.59 0.81 -17.55
C TYR A 98 4.82 -0.13 -18.48
N LEU A 99 3.70 -0.66 -18.02
CA LEU A 99 2.88 -1.58 -18.80
C LEU A 99 2.00 -0.83 -19.81
N PRO A 100 1.94 -1.30 -21.06
CA PRO A 100 1.06 -0.76 -22.09
C PRO A 100 -0.40 -1.17 -21.89
N LYS A 101 -1.32 -0.57 -22.65
CA LYS A 101 -2.69 -1.05 -22.82
C LYS A 101 -2.69 -2.38 -23.61
N CYS A 102 -3.45 -3.36 -23.15
CA CYS A 102 -3.65 -4.60 -23.91
C CYS A 102 -4.30 -4.33 -25.27
N THR A 103 -3.84 -5.04 -26.29
CA THR A 103 -4.43 -5.07 -27.64
C THR A 103 -4.73 -6.50 -28.02
N GLU A 104 -5.24 -6.73 -29.24
CA GLU A 104 -5.45 -8.08 -29.76
C GLU A 104 -4.15 -8.88 -29.90
N THR A 105 -3.06 -8.20 -30.24
CA THR A 105 -1.73 -8.80 -30.41
C THR A 105 -0.88 -8.77 -29.15
N LEU A 106 -1.05 -7.73 -28.31
CA LEU A 106 -0.34 -7.59 -27.05
C LEU A 106 -1.23 -8.04 -25.89
N THR A 107 -1.01 -9.26 -25.42
CA THR A 107 -1.82 -9.88 -24.36
C THR A 107 -1.04 -10.10 -23.07
N ASN A 108 0.29 -9.91 -23.07
CA ASN A 108 1.18 -10.20 -21.95
C ASN A 108 1.48 -8.95 -21.11
N TYR A 109 1.18 -9.02 -19.81
CA TYR A 109 1.49 -7.97 -18.82
C TYR A 109 1.11 -6.57 -19.31
N CYS A 110 -0.17 -6.28 -19.26
CA CYS A 110 -0.71 -5.06 -19.85
C CYS A 110 -1.93 -4.54 -19.07
N ILE A 111 -2.31 -3.29 -19.27
CA ILE A 111 -3.52 -2.68 -18.72
C ILE A 111 -4.73 -3.14 -19.55
N ASP A 112 -5.60 -3.94 -18.95
CA ASP A 112 -6.78 -4.49 -19.64
C ASP A 112 -7.89 -3.42 -19.79
N SER A 113 -8.21 -2.68 -18.70
CA SER A 113 -9.22 -1.62 -18.75
C SER A 113 -9.08 -0.64 -17.60
N LEU A 114 -9.62 0.58 -17.82
CA LEU A 114 -9.87 1.60 -16.83
C LEU A 114 -11.34 1.97 -16.86
N ALA A 115 -11.97 2.14 -15.70
CA ALA A 115 -13.28 2.76 -15.58
C ALA A 115 -13.35 3.62 -14.31
N ILE A 116 -14.08 4.73 -14.33
CA ILE A 116 -14.20 5.66 -13.19
C ILE A 116 -15.66 6.07 -13.03
N SER A 117 -16.14 6.22 -11.78
CA SER A 117 -17.48 6.72 -11.50
C SER A 117 -17.50 8.26 -11.38
N GLY A 118 -18.64 8.86 -11.65
CA GLY A 118 -18.84 10.30 -11.41
C GLY A 118 -18.98 10.65 -9.92
N ALA A 119 -19.50 9.73 -9.12
CA ALA A 119 -19.68 9.84 -7.68
C ALA A 119 -19.64 8.44 -7.06
N SER A 120 -19.69 8.35 -5.73
CA SER A 120 -19.56 7.09 -4.97
C SER A 120 -20.51 5.99 -5.45
N ASP A 121 -21.76 6.33 -5.70
CA ASP A 121 -22.80 5.36 -6.09
C ASP A 121 -23.16 5.40 -7.59
N ALA A 122 -22.47 6.25 -8.36
CA ALA A 122 -22.66 6.30 -9.80
C ALA A 122 -22.03 5.07 -10.49
N PRO A 123 -22.59 4.63 -11.63
CA PRO A 123 -22.00 3.54 -12.40
C PRO A 123 -20.60 3.93 -12.92
N LEU A 124 -19.73 2.94 -13.00
CA LEU A 124 -18.41 3.09 -13.59
C LEU A 124 -18.55 3.33 -15.09
N GLN A 125 -17.88 4.38 -15.59
CA GLN A 125 -17.80 4.73 -17.00
C GLN A 125 -16.47 4.24 -17.57
N PRO A 126 -16.46 3.54 -18.72
CA PRO A 126 -15.23 3.05 -19.31
C PRO A 126 -14.36 4.19 -19.84
N GLY A 127 -13.06 4.07 -19.59
CA GLY A 127 -12.05 4.97 -20.14
C GLY A 127 -11.56 4.52 -21.52
N THR A 128 -11.21 5.51 -22.33
CA THR A 128 -10.58 5.31 -23.64
C THR A 128 -9.14 5.83 -23.59
N LEU A 129 -8.20 5.06 -24.10
CA LEU A 129 -6.80 5.46 -24.20
C LEU A 129 -6.67 6.63 -25.19
N LEU A 130 -6.07 7.72 -24.76
CA LEU A 130 -5.72 8.88 -25.62
C LEU A 130 -4.33 8.72 -26.25
N GLY A 131 -3.43 7.98 -25.59
CA GLY A 131 -2.05 7.77 -26.01
C GLY A 131 -1.10 7.71 -24.81
N TYR A 132 0.17 7.79 -25.10
CA TYR A 132 1.26 7.69 -24.16
C TYR A 132 2.07 8.98 -24.11
N THR A 133 2.84 9.15 -23.05
CA THR A 133 3.82 10.23 -22.97
C THR A 133 5.05 9.89 -23.82
N ASP A 134 5.72 10.93 -24.31
CA ASP A 134 6.95 10.76 -25.08
C ASP A 134 8.14 10.55 -24.12
N ALA A 135 8.42 9.29 -23.85
CA ALA A 135 9.52 8.88 -22.98
C ALA A 135 10.06 7.52 -23.45
N ARG A 136 11.11 7.04 -22.82
CA ARG A 136 11.81 5.83 -23.25
C ARG A 136 10.93 4.59 -23.12
N THR A 137 10.97 3.75 -24.16
CA THR A 137 10.32 2.43 -24.21
C THR A 137 11.31 1.39 -24.76
N TYR A 138 10.98 0.13 -24.54
CA TYR A 138 11.70 -1.04 -25.06
C TYR A 138 10.67 -1.99 -25.67
N GLY A 139 11.02 -2.58 -26.81
CA GLY A 139 10.25 -3.69 -27.37
C GLY A 139 10.33 -4.92 -26.45
N ALA A 140 9.40 -5.84 -26.62
CA ALA A 140 9.44 -7.11 -25.92
C ALA A 140 10.65 -7.95 -26.33
N ASP A 141 11.22 -8.67 -25.38
CA ASP A 141 12.14 -9.78 -25.61
C ASP A 141 11.59 -11.03 -24.92
N LEU A 142 10.67 -11.71 -25.59
CA LEU A 142 9.96 -12.86 -25.02
C LEU A 142 10.91 -14.06 -24.83
N THR A 143 12.02 -14.12 -25.56
CA THR A 143 13.02 -15.19 -25.38
C THR A 143 13.72 -15.06 -24.02
N ARG A 144 13.85 -13.84 -23.52
CA ARG A 144 14.40 -13.52 -22.21
C ARG A 144 13.31 -13.21 -21.16
N GLY A 145 12.04 -13.35 -21.49
CA GLY A 145 10.92 -13.07 -20.57
C GLY A 145 10.68 -11.58 -20.31
N VAL A 146 11.27 -10.66 -21.11
CA VAL A 146 11.06 -9.22 -20.97
C VAL A 146 9.76 -8.82 -21.69
N PRO A 147 8.77 -8.27 -20.98
CA PRO A 147 7.54 -7.80 -21.61
C PRO A 147 7.79 -6.52 -22.43
N GLU A 148 6.87 -6.23 -23.32
CA GLU A 148 6.83 -4.94 -23.99
C GLU A 148 6.62 -3.81 -22.97
N SER A 149 7.30 -2.71 -23.18
CA SER A 149 7.25 -1.55 -22.30
C SER A 149 6.53 -0.38 -22.93
N SER A 150 6.05 0.50 -22.08
CA SER A 150 5.38 1.73 -22.44
C SER A 150 5.88 2.89 -21.56
N THR A 151 5.08 3.95 -21.49
CA THR A 151 5.25 5.09 -20.61
C THR A 151 3.93 5.37 -19.88
N THR A 152 3.80 6.52 -19.23
CA THR A 152 2.52 6.94 -18.65
C THR A 152 1.43 6.96 -19.71
N SER A 153 0.37 6.21 -19.52
CA SER A 153 -0.80 6.19 -20.40
C SER A 153 -1.80 7.27 -20.02
N ARG A 154 -2.33 7.99 -21.01
CA ARG A 154 -3.31 9.05 -20.83
C ARG A 154 -4.68 8.54 -21.26
N TRP A 155 -5.68 8.74 -20.45
CA TRP A 155 -7.02 8.22 -20.64
C TRP A 155 -8.07 9.32 -20.56
N LYS A 156 -9.15 9.18 -21.33
CA LYS A 156 -10.36 9.98 -21.21
C LYS A 156 -11.49 9.10 -20.70
N VAL A 157 -12.21 9.57 -19.67
CA VAL A 157 -13.41 8.93 -19.16
C VAL A 157 -14.60 9.85 -19.41
N PRO A 158 -15.31 9.70 -20.53
CA PRO A 158 -16.31 10.66 -20.97
C PRO A 158 -17.38 10.96 -19.91
N GLY A 159 -17.61 12.24 -19.64
CA GLY A 159 -18.61 12.69 -18.67
C GLY A 159 -18.20 12.58 -17.20
N VAL A 160 -17.08 11.94 -16.87
CA VAL A 160 -16.59 11.84 -15.50
C VAL A 160 -15.54 12.93 -15.25
N LYS A 161 -15.95 13.98 -14.56
CA LYS A 161 -15.10 15.13 -14.26
C LYS A 161 -14.30 14.91 -12.98
N ASN A 162 -13.04 15.39 -12.97
CA ASN A 162 -12.23 15.57 -11.78
C ASN A 162 -12.42 16.98 -11.19
N GLN A 163 -11.73 17.33 -10.11
CA GLN A 163 -11.88 18.65 -9.47
C GLN A 163 -11.57 19.84 -10.40
N SER A 164 -10.73 19.66 -11.41
CA SER A 164 -10.46 20.74 -12.39
C SER A 164 -11.51 20.86 -13.51
N GLY A 165 -12.53 20.00 -13.49
CA GLY A 165 -13.57 19.96 -14.53
C GLY A 165 -13.16 19.22 -15.81
N THR A 166 -11.95 18.63 -15.86
CA THR A 166 -11.52 17.76 -16.97
C THR A 166 -11.94 16.31 -16.73
N ASP A 167 -11.99 15.51 -17.80
CA ASP A 167 -12.33 14.09 -17.78
C ASP A 167 -11.11 13.21 -18.17
N THR A 168 -9.90 13.72 -17.85
CA THR A 168 -8.63 13.13 -18.24
C THR A 168 -7.88 12.59 -17.03
N TYR A 169 -7.30 11.39 -17.20
CA TYR A 169 -6.62 10.62 -16.16
C TYR A 169 -5.33 10.01 -16.71
N ALA A 170 -4.24 10.14 -15.96
CA ALA A 170 -2.99 9.45 -16.23
C ALA A 170 -2.98 8.11 -15.47
N VAL A 171 -2.58 7.06 -16.13
CA VAL A 171 -2.44 5.72 -15.51
C VAL A 171 -1.01 5.25 -15.68
N LYS A 172 -0.41 4.88 -14.55
CA LYS A 172 0.93 4.32 -14.45
C LYS A 172 0.80 2.93 -13.84
N VAL A 173 1.16 1.90 -14.57
CA VAL A 173 1.31 0.54 -14.02
C VAL A 173 2.75 0.14 -14.22
N LEU A 174 3.48 0.01 -13.12
CA LEU A 174 4.91 -0.25 -13.08
C LEU A 174 5.14 -1.70 -12.65
N LEU A 175 6.02 -2.36 -13.37
CA LEU A 175 6.57 -3.65 -13.04
C LEU A 175 8.05 -3.48 -12.74
N ASP A 176 8.46 -3.77 -11.51
CA ASP A 176 9.86 -3.82 -11.11
C ASP A 176 10.29 -5.29 -10.93
N GLY A 177 11.40 -5.65 -11.54
CA GLY A 177 11.85 -7.04 -11.55
C GLY A 177 13.33 -7.24 -11.85
N PHE A 178 13.73 -8.48 -11.73
CA PHE A 178 15.05 -8.96 -12.15
C PHE A 178 14.89 -10.14 -13.11
N LEU A 179 15.68 -10.15 -14.16
CA LEU A 179 15.80 -11.26 -15.08
C LEU A 179 17.15 -11.94 -14.88
N SER A 180 17.13 -13.23 -14.57
CA SER A 180 18.33 -14.04 -14.54
C SER A 180 18.74 -14.45 -15.96
N ALA A 181 19.98 -14.22 -16.33
CA ALA A 181 20.53 -14.63 -17.61
C ALA A 181 20.68 -16.16 -17.75
N THR A 182 20.82 -16.87 -16.62
CA THR A 182 21.03 -18.32 -16.63
C THR A 182 19.74 -19.12 -16.72
N SER A 183 18.62 -18.55 -16.29
CA SER A 183 17.33 -19.26 -16.25
C SER A 183 16.26 -18.63 -17.14
N ASN A 184 16.52 -17.47 -17.74
CA ASN A 184 15.53 -16.63 -18.44
C ASN A 184 14.23 -16.46 -17.62
N ALA A 185 14.36 -16.54 -16.29
CA ALA A 185 13.24 -16.45 -15.39
C ALA A 185 13.11 -15.01 -14.88
N LEU A 186 12.03 -14.36 -15.27
CA LEU A 186 11.68 -13.04 -14.75
C LEU A 186 11.14 -13.18 -13.33
N TYR A 187 11.84 -12.60 -12.37
CA TYR A 187 11.39 -12.43 -11.00
C TYR A 187 10.82 -11.03 -10.82
N VAL A 188 9.50 -10.94 -10.81
CA VAL A 188 8.79 -9.68 -10.50
C VAL A 188 8.68 -9.57 -8.99
N PHE A 189 9.32 -8.57 -8.41
CA PHE A 189 9.26 -8.35 -6.96
C PHE A 189 8.24 -7.28 -6.58
N GLN A 190 7.92 -6.35 -7.49
CA GLN A 190 6.95 -5.30 -7.23
C GLN A 190 6.12 -4.98 -8.47
N VAL A 191 4.83 -4.84 -8.28
CA VAL A 191 3.91 -4.21 -9.22
C VAL A 191 3.21 -3.08 -8.51
N SER A 192 3.10 -1.95 -9.18
CA SER A 192 2.52 -0.73 -8.64
C SER A 192 1.60 -0.09 -9.64
N ALA A 193 0.45 0.37 -9.20
CA ALA A 193 -0.52 1.06 -10.04
C ALA A 193 -0.95 2.38 -9.42
N LEU A 194 -1.06 3.41 -10.24
CA LEU A 194 -1.49 4.75 -9.88
C LEU A 194 -2.43 5.29 -10.95
N ILE A 195 -3.52 5.89 -10.52
CA ILE A 195 -4.41 6.69 -11.36
C ILE A 195 -4.36 8.12 -10.84
N GLU A 196 -4.05 9.08 -11.71
CA GLU A 196 -3.97 10.51 -11.38
C GLU A 196 -4.88 11.32 -12.30
N PRO A 197 -5.87 12.04 -11.76
CA PRO A 197 -6.54 13.10 -12.53
C PRO A 197 -5.53 14.16 -12.97
N TYR A 198 -5.67 14.70 -14.18
CA TYR A 198 -4.81 15.79 -14.65
C TYR A 198 -5.56 16.80 -15.51
N ALA A 199 -5.01 18.01 -15.57
CA ALA A 199 -5.32 19.00 -16.59
C ALA A 199 -4.10 19.16 -17.49
N GLU A 200 -4.33 19.21 -18.81
CA GLU A 200 -3.27 19.44 -19.78
C GLU A 200 -2.84 20.91 -19.80
N LYS A 201 -1.56 21.14 -19.88
CA LYS A 201 -0.95 22.47 -20.01
C LYS A 201 0.13 22.45 -21.09
N THR A 202 0.23 23.52 -21.85
CA THR A 202 1.39 23.74 -22.71
C THR A 202 2.57 24.16 -21.85
N SER A 203 3.65 23.41 -21.91
CA SER A 203 4.89 23.69 -21.19
C SER A 203 5.81 24.52 -22.06
N SER A 204 6.26 25.69 -21.59
CA SER A 204 7.48 26.30 -22.10
C SER A 204 8.69 25.65 -21.40
N ALA A 205 9.85 25.61 -22.02
CA ALA A 205 11.03 24.87 -21.55
C ALA A 205 11.48 25.14 -20.09
N ASN A 206 10.93 26.14 -19.43
CA ASN A 206 11.26 26.54 -18.04
C ASN A 206 10.20 26.20 -16.98
N THR A 207 9.11 25.48 -17.33
CA THR A 207 7.98 25.24 -16.41
C THR A 207 7.90 23.81 -15.90
N SER A 208 9.02 23.09 -15.84
CA SER A 208 9.07 21.69 -15.38
C SER A 208 8.50 21.47 -13.96
N GLN A 209 8.51 22.49 -13.10
CA GLN A 209 7.94 22.41 -11.74
C GLN A 209 6.40 22.32 -11.72
N GLU A 210 5.72 22.76 -12.77
CA GLU A 210 4.25 22.70 -12.84
C GLU A 210 3.75 21.39 -13.45
N CYS A 211 4.62 20.67 -14.18
CA CYS A 211 4.32 19.39 -14.81
C CYS A 211 4.46 18.26 -13.79
N THR A 212 3.41 17.98 -13.05
CA THR A 212 3.47 17.07 -11.89
C THR A 212 2.94 15.67 -12.16
N SER A 213 2.19 15.45 -13.26
CA SER A 213 1.67 14.14 -13.61
C SER A 213 2.45 13.48 -14.74
N TRP A 214 2.70 14.21 -15.83
CA TRP A 214 3.48 13.74 -16.98
C TRP A 214 4.03 14.91 -17.78
N GLN A 215 5.04 14.66 -18.61
CA GLN A 215 5.58 15.61 -19.58
C GLN A 215 5.88 14.90 -20.90
N SER A 216 5.59 15.55 -22.01
CA SER A 216 5.85 15.04 -23.35
C SER A 216 6.02 16.22 -24.32
N GLY A 217 7.23 16.46 -24.79
CA GLY A 217 7.55 17.62 -25.64
C GLY A 217 7.17 18.95 -24.98
N THR A 218 6.27 19.71 -25.64
CA THR A 218 5.76 21.00 -25.15
C THR A 218 4.45 20.90 -24.37
N ALA A 219 3.91 19.71 -24.18
CA ALA A 219 2.70 19.46 -23.40
C ALA A 219 3.04 18.74 -22.09
N CYS A 220 2.24 19.00 -21.06
CA CYS A 220 2.34 18.27 -19.81
C CYS A 220 1.02 18.17 -19.07
N GLY A 221 0.94 17.21 -18.16
CA GLY A 221 -0.15 17.04 -17.21
C GLY A 221 0.20 17.67 -15.86
N VAL A 222 -0.65 18.58 -15.42
CA VAL A 222 -0.65 19.09 -14.05
C VAL A 222 -1.59 18.22 -13.24
N ARG A 223 -1.07 17.52 -12.22
CA ARG A 223 -1.88 16.68 -11.33
C ARG A 223 -3.04 17.48 -10.75
N LYS A 224 -4.18 16.84 -10.69
CA LYS A 224 -5.41 17.35 -10.08
C LYS A 224 -5.96 16.32 -9.11
N ASP A 225 -6.94 16.75 -8.34
CA ASP A 225 -7.60 15.86 -7.40
C ASP A 225 -8.81 15.16 -8.03
N PHE A 226 -9.08 13.95 -7.54
CA PHE A 226 -10.38 13.32 -7.71
C PHE A 226 -11.47 14.12 -6.98
N ILE A 227 -12.69 14.04 -7.43
CA ILE A 227 -13.83 14.37 -6.59
C ILE A 227 -13.95 13.31 -5.50
N GLU A 228 -14.21 13.73 -4.27
CA GLU A 228 -14.34 12.82 -3.14
C GLU A 228 -15.43 11.77 -3.40
N GLY A 229 -15.14 10.51 -3.07
CA GLY A 229 -16.04 9.38 -3.28
C GLY A 229 -16.08 8.84 -4.72
N GLN A 230 -15.34 9.40 -5.67
CA GLN A 230 -15.20 8.75 -6.98
C GLN A 230 -14.54 7.39 -6.82
N LYS A 231 -15.12 6.37 -7.47
CA LYS A 231 -14.53 5.03 -7.57
C LYS A 231 -13.80 4.89 -8.88
N ALA A 232 -12.62 4.28 -8.82
CA ALA A 232 -11.92 3.83 -10.01
C ALA A 232 -11.79 2.31 -10.01
N GLN A 233 -11.86 1.73 -11.19
CA GLN A 233 -11.60 0.33 -11.46
C GLN A 233 -10.46 0.23 -12.47
N LEU A 234 -9.43 -0.51 -12.10
CA LEU A 234 -8.31 -0.84 -12.96
C LEU A 234 -8.19 -2.35 -13.09
N SER A 235 -8.21 -2.84 -14.32
CA SER A 235 -7.92 -4.25 -14.62
C SER A 235 -6.57 -4.37 -15.31
N VAL A 236 -5.72 -5.26 -14.83
CA VAL A 236 -4.36 -5.47 -15.33
C VAL A 236 -4.09 -6.96 -15.48
N ARG A 237 -3.37 -7.35 -16.54
CA ARG A 237 -2.84 -8.70 -16.70
C ARG A 237 -1.43 -8.72 -16.14
N LEU A 238 -1.22 -9.55 -15.14
CA LEU A 238 0.01 -9.65 -14.38
C LEU A 238 0.50 -11.09 -14.33
N PRO A 239 1.81 -11.32 -14.10
CA PRO A 239 2.31 -12.66 -13.83
C PRO A 239 1.51 -13.36 -12.74
N ASN A 240 1.19 -14.62 -12.91
CA ASN A 240 0.52 -15.43 -11.88
C ASN A 240 1.39 -15.66 -10.63
N THR A 241 2.67 -15.25 -10.68
CA THR A 241 3.60 -15.22 -9.54
C THR A 241 3.36 -14.04 -8.60
N ILE A 242 2.51 -13.06 -8.99
CA ILE A 242 2.08 -11.97 -8.09
C ILE A 242 1.11 -12.53 -7.07
N THR A 243 1.61 -12.73 -5.86
CA THR A 243 0.91 -13.40 -4.75
C THR A 243 1.20 -12.67 -3.44
N GLY A 244 0.55 -13.11 -2.37
CA GLY A 244 0.77 -12.54 -1.03
C GLY A 244 -0.05 -11.28 -0.76
N TRP A 245 0.58 -10.18 -0.42
CA TRP A 245 -0.11 -8.98 0.05
C TRP A 245 0.06 -7.78 -0.88
N LEU A 246 -0.98 -6.95 -0.92
CA LEU A 246 -0.93 -5.60 -1.46
C LEU A 246 -1.09 -4.57 -0.34
N HIS A 247 -0.61 -3.36 -0.58
CA HIS A 247 -1.00 -2.17 0.15
C HIS A 247 -1.53 -1.11 -0.83
N GLY A 248 -2.36 -0.18 -0.36
CA GLY A 248 -2.93 0.82 -1.25
C GLY A 248 -3.41 2.09 -0.56
N ARG A 249 -3.51 3.13 -1.37
CA ARG A 249 -4.21 4.38 -1.12
C ARG A 249 -5.61 4.27 -1.69
N LEU A 250 -6.43 3.47 -1.03
CA LEU A 250 -7.75 3.04 -1.48
C LEU A 250 -8.70 3.01 -0.30
N LYS A 251 -10.01 3.11 -0.56
CA LYS A 251 -11.05 2.91 0.44
C LYS A 251 -12.12 1.98 -0.10
N GLY A 252 -12.56 1.04 0.73
CA GLY A 252 -13.62 0.12 0.39
C GLY A 252 -13.34 -0.76 -0.83
N ALA A 253 -12.11 -1.22 -1.01
CA ALA A 253 -11.71 -1.96 -2.21
C ALA A 253 -12.37 -3.31 -2.34
N GLY A 254 -12.77 -3.64 -3.57
CA GLY A 254 -13.04 -4.99 -4.04
C GLY A 254 -11.93 -5.46 -4.98
N ILE A 255 -11.54 -6.73 -4.87
CA ILE A 255 -10.52 -7.35 -5.72
C ILE A 255 -11.06 -8.62 -6.33
N SER A 256 -10.90 -8.75 -7.66
CA SER A 256 -11.08 -9.99 -8.41
C SER A 256 -9.74 -10.42 -9.00
N VAL A 257 -9.46 -11.70 -8.89
CA VAL A 257 -8.29 -12.35 -9.50
C VAL A 257 -8.80 -13.52 -10.32
N GLU A 258 -8.72 -13.39 -11.63
CA GLU A 258 -9.17 -14.38 -12.59
C GLU A 258 -7.98 -14.93 -13.36
N LYS A 259 -7.92 -16.24 -13.51
CA LYS A 259 -6.89 -16.86 -14.36
C LYS A 259 -7.14 -16.44 -15.81
N PHE A 260 -6.15 -15.77 -16.42
CA PHE A 260 -6.22 -15.37 -17.81
C PHE A 260 -5.67 -16.48 -18.73
N ASP A 261 -4.45 -16.97 -18.42
CA ASP A 261 -3.82 -18.08 -19.11
C ASP A 261 -2.95 -18.93 -18.16
N ALA A 262 -2.00 -19.70 -18.68
CA ALA A 262 -1.11 -20.53 -17.86
C ALA A 262 -0.11 -19.70 -17.02
N THR A 263 0.22 -18.49 -17.45
CA THR A 263 1.29 -17.64 -16.89
C THR A 263 0.79 -16.35 -16.26
N GLN A 264 -0.45 -15.97 -16.52
CA GLN A 264 -1.01 -14.68 -16.14
C GLN A 264 -2.36 -14.81 -15.44
N ASN A 265 -2.58 -13.87 -14.52
CA ASN A 265 -3.88 -13.57 -13.95
C ASN A 265 -4.34 -12.17 -14.41
N LYS A 266 -5.64 -12.01 -14.59
CA LYS A 266 -6.29 -10.70 -14.68
C LYS A 266 -6.67 -10.29 -13.26
N VAL A 267 -6.06 -9.21 -12.80
CA VAL A 267 -6.33 -8.62 -11.48
C VAL A 267 -7.15 -7.35 -11.70
N THR A 268 -8.33 -7.30 -11.10
CA THR A 268 -9.20 -6.12 -11.13
C THR A 268 -9.35 -5.57 -9.73
N VAL A 269 -9.02 -4.30 -9.56
CA VAL A 269 -9.17 -3.55 -8.31
C VAL A 269 -10.18 -2.43 -8.52
N THR A 270 -11.22 -2.41 -7.69
CA THR A 270 -12.26 -1.35 -7.68
C THR A 270 -12.29 -0.73 -6.30
N ALA A 271 -12.10 0.59 -6.19
CA ALA A 271 -12.07 1.28 -4.90
C ALA A 271 -12.39 2.77 -5.04
N GLU A 272 -12.79 3.40 -3.94
CA GLU A 272 -12.81 4.86 -3.82
C GLU A 272 -11.38 5.40 -3.69
N ASN A 273 -11.16 6.62 -4.20
CA ASN A 273 -9.95 7.38 -3.91
C ASN A 273 -9.91 7.79 -2.43
N VAL A 274 -8.74 8.15 -1.95
CA VAL A 274 -8.55 8.66 -0.59
C VAL A 274 -7.84 10.01 -0.59
N ARG A 275 -8.19 10.85 0.39
CA ARG A 275 -7.48 12.09 0.68
C ARG A 275 -6.35 11.79 1.65
N VAL A 276 -5.13 12.12 1.26
CA VAL A 276 -3.88 11.87 2.00
C VAL A 276 -3.28 13.20 2.44
N PRO A 277 -2.92 13.39 3.72
CA PRO A 277 -2.15 14.55 4.15
C PRO A 277 -0.76 14.56 3.52
N GLU A 278 -0.21 15.75 3.31
CA GLU A 278 1.16 15.94 2.81
C GLU A 278 2.09 16.52 3.87
N LEU A 279 3.36 16.13 3.79
CA LEU A 279 4.45 16.78 4.48
C LEU A 279 5.51 17.17 3.45
N ASN A 280 5.59 18.46 3.16
CA ASN A 280 6.60 19.07 2.32
C ASN A 280 6.92 20.44 2.89
N THR A 281 8.02 20.55 3.59
CA THR A 281 8.35 21.75 4.38
C THR A 281 9.81 22.14 4.23
N LEU A 282 10.09 23.41 4.49
CA LEU A 282 11.42 23.97 4.51
C LEU A 282 11.80 24.28 5.96
N PHE A 283 12.86 23.66 6.45
CA PHE A 283 13.43 23.91 7.77
C PHE A 283 14.74 24.66 7.65
N THR A 284 14.97 25.63 8.52
CA THR A 284 16.30 26.25 8.67
C THR A 284 17.28 25.22 9.26
N ASP A 285 18.59 25.46 9.08
CA ASP A 285 19.63 24.64 9.71
C ASP A 285 19.43 24.53 11.22
N ALA A 286 19.13 25.65 11.88
CA ALA A 286 18.87 25.69 13.32
C ALA A 286 17.68 24.83 13.74
N GLN A 287 16.59 24.81 12.95
CA GLN A 287 15.44 23.95 13.23
C GLN A 287 15.78 22.46 13.08
N VAL A 288 16.55 22.11 12.03
CA VAL A 288 17.00 20.71 11.86
C VAL A 288 17.92 20.28 13.00
N ASP A 289 18.77 21.18 13.51
CA ASP A 289 19.67 20.89 14.63
C ASP A 289 18.93 20.65 15.96
N THR A 290 17.69 21.11 16.09
CA THR A 290 16.84 20.80 17.26
C THR A 290 16.19 19.42 17.21
N LEU A 291 16.21 18.74 16.07
CA LEU A 291 15.63 17.41 15.94
C LEU A 291 16.48 16.36 16.65
N ALA A 292 15.87 15.30 17.12
CA ALA A 292 16.55 14.26 17.91
C ALA A 292 17.69 13.56 17.13
N ASN A 293 17.62 13.53 15.81
CA ASN A 293 18.66 12.97 14.95
C ASN A 293 18.86 13.83 13.68
N PRO A 294 19.58 14.96 13.77
CA PRO A 294 19.76 15.87 12.64
C PRO A 294 20.39 15.22 11.40
N SER A 295 21.32 14.30 11.58
CA SER A 295 21.99 13.59 10.48
C SER A 295 21.05 12.70 9.68
N PHE A 296 19.97 12.22 10.29
CA PHE A 296 18.91 11.45 9.65
C PHE A 296 18.14 12.28 8.60
N PHE A 297 18.04 13.59 8.83
CA PHE A 297 17.37 14.52 7.92
C PHE A 297 18.33 15.18 6.92
N ARG A 298 19.65 15.11 7.15
CA ARG A 298 20.71 15.67 6.32
C ARG A 298 21.72 14.62 5.86
N PRO A 299 21.32 13.57 5.14
CA PRO A 299 22.25 12.57 4.69
C PRO A 299 23.30 13.21 3.77
N ASN A 300 24.58 13.07 4.11
CA ASN A 300 25.70 13.64 3.35
C ASN A 300 25.65 15.18 3.19
N GLY A 301 25.07 15.91 4.15
CA GLY A 301 24.99 17.39 4.13
C GLY A 301 24.03 17.96 3.07
N ARG A 302 23.15 17.17 2.48
CA ARG A 302 22.20 17.63 1.47
C ARG A 302 21.17 18.57 2.05
N LYS A 303 20.82 19.63 1.29
CA LYS A 303 19.77 20.60 1.66
C LYS A 303 18.34 20.13 1.33
N TRP A 304 18.16 18.95 0.81
CA TRP A 304 16.85 18.33 0.63
C TRP A 304 16.92 16.85 0.97
N ASN A 305 15.86 16.32 1.53
CA ASN A 305 15.72 14.89 1.78
C ASN A 305 14.25 14.50 1.70
N SER A 306 14.00 13.30 1.21
CA SER A 306 12.67 12.72 1.16
C SER A 306 12.70 11.28 1.67
N VAL A 307 11.58 10.86 2.24
CA VAL A 307 11.36 9.46 2.62
C VAL A 307 10.03 9.00 2.03
N ASN A 308 10.01 7.77 1.52
CA ASN A 308 8.79 7.16 1.04
C ASN A 308 7.82 6.88 2.20
N ALA A 309 6.54 7.18 2.03
CA ALA A 309 5.49 6.98 3.02
C ALA A 309 5.44 5.53 3.56
N GLY A 310 5.69 4.54 2.72
CA GLY A 310 5.80 3.12 3.07
C GLY A 310 7.21 2.68 3.47
N ASN A 311 8.11 3.58 3.87
CA ASN A 311 9.44 3.22 4.37
C ASN A 311 9.38 3.05 5.90
N PRO A 312 10.07 2.06 6.50
CA PRO A 312 10.14 1.93 7.97
C PRO A 312 10.62 3.18 8.68
N ALA A 313 11.49 3.98 8.04
CA ALA A 313 11.98 5.24 8.59
C ALA A 313 10.92 6.35 8.62
N SER A 314 9.89 6.29 7.79
CA SER A 314 8.88 7.35 7.66
C SER A 314 8.08 7.58 8.93
N LEU A 315 7.77 6.52 9.67
CA LEU A 315 7.11 6.62 10.97
C LEU A 315 7.93 7.41 11.97
N GLU A 316 9.26 7.23 11.97
CA GLU A 316 10.16 8.00 12.83
C GLU A 316 10.29 9.45 12.37
N TRP A 317 10.27 9.71 11.07
CA TRP A 317 10.22 11.07 10.52
C TRP A 317 9.01 11.85 11.04
N VAL A 318 7.82 11.27 10.92
CA VAL A 318 6.59 11.91 11.41
C VAL A 318 6.66 12.22 12.89
N LYS A 319 7.13 11.28 13.72
CA LYS A 319 7.27 11.50 15.18
C LYS A 319 8.14 12.68 15.50
N GLN A 320 9.28 12.84 14.81
CA GLN A 320 10.20 13.92 15.06
C GLN A 320 9.73 15.26 14.47
N LEU A 321 9.04 15.25 13.33
CA LEU A 321 8.58 16.45 12.64
C LEU A 321 7.21 16.95 13.14
N ALA A 322 6.40 16.12 13.77
CA ALA A 322 5.06 16.50 14.22
C ALA A 322 5.06 17.74 15.13
N LYS A 323 5.89 17.73 16.17
CA LYS A 323 5.98 18.84 17.13
C LYS A 323 6.45 20.16 16.49
N PRO A 324 7.55 20.21 15.72
CA PRO A 324 7.97 21.43 15.02
C PRO A 324 6.92 21.97 14.03
N LEU A 325 6.07 21.12 13.50
CA LEU A 325 4.98 21.48 12.58
C LEU A 325 3.64 21.76 13.30
N ASN A 326 3.64 21.83 14.65
CA ASN A 326 2.41 21.91 15.43
C ASN A 326 1.37 20.85 15.02
N GLU A 327 1.84 19.65 14.69
CA GLU A 327 1.03 18.52 14.19
C GLU A 327 0.15 18.84 12.96
N THR A 328 0.52 19.84 12.17
CA THR A 328 -0.24 20.35 11.04
C THR A 328 0.36 19.86 9.72
N ALA A 329 -0.46 19.27 8.85
CA ALA A 329 -0.08 18.90 7.49
C ALA A 329 0.26 20.15 6.67
N THR A 330 1.19 20.02 5.74
CA THR A 330 1.60 21.13 4.86
C THR A 330 0.74 21.25 3.61
N GLY A 331 -0.04 20.22 3.31
CA GLY A 331 -0.96 20.10 2.19
C GLY A 331 -1.78 18.83 2.29
N GLU A 332 -2.60 18.61 1.31
CA GLU A 332 -3.35 17.38 1.11
C GLU A 332 -3.63 17.15 -0.38
N HIS A 333 -3.79 15.90 -0.76
CA HIS A 333 -4.20 15.54 -2.12
C HIS A 333 -5.04 14.28 -2.12
N THR A 334 -5.79 14.06 -3.20
CA THR A 334 -6.48 12.79 -3.41
C THR A 334 -5.66 11.87 -4.31
N THR A 335 -5.69 10.58 -4.01
CA THR A 335 -4.94 9.58 -4.77
C THR A 335 -5.69 8.25 -4.84
N TRP A 336 -5.36 7.45 -5.84
CA TRP A 336 -5.81 6.08 -6.02
C TRP A 336 -4.63 5.23 -6.47
N SER A 337 -4.09 4.42 -5.60
CA SER A 337 -2.93 3.59 -5.92
C SER A 337 -2.89 2.30 -5.12
N PHE A 338 -2.22 1.29 -5.67
CA PHE A 338 -1.84 0.08 -4.95
C PHE A 338 -0.46 -0.43 -5.38
N SER A 339 0.14 -1.24 -4.52
CA SER A 339 1.41 -1.90 -4.79
C SER A 339 1.49 -3.25 -4.11
N THR A 340 2.29 -4.15 -4.66
CA THR A 340 2.64 -5.41 -4.01
C THR A 340 3.57 -5.17 -2.83
N ILE A 341 3.48 -6.03 -1.80
CA ILE A 341 4.42 -6.08 -0.69
C ILE A 341 5.49 -7.14 -1.02
N PRO A 342 6.73 -6.71 -1.40
CA PRO A 342 7.67 -7.63 -2.04
C PRO A 342 8.28 -8.67 -1.11
N SER A 343 8.48 -8.39 0.16
CA SER A 343 9.40 -9.18 0.96
C SER A 343 8.90 -9.68 2.30
N ASN A 344 7.91 -9.07 2.91
CA ASN A 344 7.48 -9.50 4.24
C ASN A 344 6.03 -9.98 4.24
N ARG A 345 5.90 -11.29 4.14
CA ARG A 345 4.61 -11.99 4.19
C ARG A 345 4.17 -12.29 5.63
N GLY A 346 4.90 -11.76 6.63
CA GLY A 346 4.71 -12.09 8.04
C GLY A 346 5.33 -13.47 8.40
N ASN A 347 5.54 -13.67 9.69
CA ASN A 347 6.14 -14.92 10.22
C ASN A 347 5.09 -16.01 10.48
N ASN A 348 3.94 -15.97 9.83
CA ASN A 348 2.85 -16.92 10.06
C ASN A 348 2.68 -17.86 8.87
N LYS A 349 2.61 -19.16 9.14
CA LYS A 349 2.39 -20.20 8.11
C LYS A 349 1.15 -19.95 7.23
N CYS A 350 0.13 -19.27 7.77
CA CYS A 350 -1.07 -18.92 7.01
C CYS A 350 -0.82 -17.85 5.93
N PHE A 351 0.35 -17.20 5.95
CA PHE A 351 0.80 -16.24 4.95
C PHE A 351 1.79 -16.84 3.94
N GLU A 352 2.12 -18.12 4.05
CA GLU A 352 3.10 -18.79 3.18
C GLU A 352 2.55 -19.25 1.84
N ASP A 353 1.23 -19.17 1.61
CA ASP A 353 0.64 -19.52 0.33
C ASP A 353 1.17 -18.59 -0.78
N LYS A 354 1.91 -19.18 -1.71
CA LYS A 354 2.53 -18.51 -2.84
C LYS A 354 1.73 -18.65 -4.13
N THR A 355 0.50 -19.15 -4.06
CA THR A 355 -0.31 -19.43 -5.24
C THR A 355 -1.38 -18.37 -5.49
N GLN A 356 -1.63 -17.48 -4.52
CA GLN A 356 -2.69 -16.48 -4.61
C GLN A 356 -2.38 -15.20 -3.82
N LEU A 357 -3.14 -14.14 -4.10
CA LEU A 357 -3.22 -12.96 -3.24
C LEU A 357 -3.93 -13.33 -1.94
N LEU A 358 -3.35 -12.94 -0.82
CA LEU A 358 -3.83 -13.24 0.55
C LEU A 358 -4.59 -12.08 1.16
N GLY A 359 -4.19 -10.85 0.84
CA GLY A 359 -4.82 -9.68 1.40
C GLY A 359 -4.35 -8.36 0.82
N VAL A 360 -5.06 -7.30 1.20
CA VAL A 360 -4.74 -5.91 0.89
C VAL A 360 -4.94 -5.07 2.14
N VAL A 361 -3.97 -4.23 2.42
CA VAL A 361 -4.03 -3.22 3.47
C VAL A 361 -4.13 -1.86 2.84
N MET A 362 -5.10 -1.06 3.27
CA MET A 362 -5.37 0.23 2.68
C MET A 362 -5.51 1.29 3.78
N THR A 363 -4.99 2.49 3.52
CA THR A 363 -5.05 3.61 4.46
C THR A 363 -4.83 4.93 3.76
N ASN A 364 -5.38 6.01 4.32
CA ASN A 364 -5.09 7.38 3.94
C ASN A 364 -4.05 8.06 4.84
N SER A 365 -3.41 7.33 5.75
CA SER A 365 -2.41 7.92 6.67
C SER A 365 -1.22 8.49 5.90
N LEU A 366 -0.58 9.53 6.43
CA LEU A 366 0.61 10.12 5.82
C LEU A 366 1.72 9.08 5.62
N VAL A 367 1.93 8.23 6.63
CA VAL A 367 2.91 7.13 6.61
C VAL A 367 2.30 5.84 7.13
N TYR A 368 2.85 4.71 6.71
CA TYR A 368 2.33 3.40 7.06
C TYR A 368 3.42 2.32 7.04
N SER A 369 3.18 1.20 7.72
CA SER A 369 4.05 0.03 7.64
C SER A 369 4.07 -0.53 6.21
N PRO A 370 5.25 -0.77 5.61
CA PRO A 370 5.35 -1.36 4.28
C PRO A 370 5.09 -2.87 4.26
N ASN A 371 4.69 -3.45 5.39
CA ASN A 371 4.53 -4.89 5.57
C ASN A 371 3.06 -5.30 5.62
N ALA A 372 2.81 -6.60 5.45
CA ALA A 372 1.53 -7.19 5.83
C ALA A 372 1.24 -6.95 7.32
N PRO A 373 -0.03 -6.95 7.77
CA PRO A 373 -0.35 -6.88 9.17
C PRO A 373 0.33 -8.00 9.96
N GLU A 374 0.90 -7.67 11.12
CA GLU A 374 1.58 -8.63 11.98
C GLU A 374 0.57 -9.31 12.90
N PHE A 375 0.52 -10.65 12.88
CA PHE A 375 -0.30 -11.43 13.78
C PHE A 375 0.49 -11.78 15.05
N ASP A 376 0.03 -11.31 16.22
CA ASP A 376 0.68 -11.53 17.52
C ASP A 376 0.20 -12.80 18.26
N GLY A 377 -0.63 -13.61 17.60
CA GLY A 377 -1.27 -14.80 18.19
C GLY A 377 -2.71 -14.55 18.65
N SER A 378 -3.14 -13.29 18.71
CA SER A 378 -4.49 -12.90 19.14
C SER A 378 -5.17 -11.88 18.24
N GLN A 379 -4.38 -11.04 17.57
CA GLN A 379 -4.88 -9.94 16.74
C GLN A 379 -3.89 -9.60 15.62
N LEU A 380 -4.39 -8.93 14.59
CA LEU A 380 -3.58 -8.35 13.52
C LEU A 380 -3.25 -6.90 13.87
N ASN A 381 -1.97 -6.57 13.86
CA ASN A 381 -1.45 -5.25 14.18
C ASN A 381 -0.93 -4.56 12.92
N TYR A 382 -1.27 -3.29 12.74
CA TYR A 382 -0.80 -2.47 11.63
C TYR A 382 -0.45 -1.06 12.09
N GLN A 383 0.74 -0.59 11.75
CA GLN A 383 1.23 0.73 12.14
C GLN A 383 0.96 1.75 11.04
N VAL A 384 0.39 2.88 11.43
CA VAL A 384 0.19 4.06 10.59
C VAL A 384 0.66 5.30 11.36
N GLY A 385 0.84 6.40 10.66
CA GLY A 385 1.20 7.66 11.30
C GLY A 385 0.80 8.84 10.42
N GLY A 386 0.62 9.99 11.06
CA GLY A 386 0.27 11.22 10.35
C GLY A 386 0.31 12.43 11.27
N LEU A 387 0.06 13.58 10.69
CA LEU A 387 -0.11 14.83 11.40
C LEU A 387 -1.57 14.97 11.82
N HIS A 388 -1.80 15.53 12.99
CA HIS A 388 -3.12 15.56 13.62
C HIS A 388 -4.10 16.47 12.88
N PHE A 389 -3.60 17.61 12.37
CA PHE A 389 -4.42 18.65 11.75
C PHE A 389 -4.20 18.73 10.25
N GLN A 390 -5.26 19.12 9.54
CA GLN A 390 -5.23 19.54 8.14
C GLN A 390 -4.39 20.83 8.00
N PRO A 391 -4.11 21.31 6.77
CA PRO A 391 -3.31 22.52 6.56
C PRO A 391 -3.85 23.79 7.21
N ASP A 392 -5.13 23.81 7.61
CA ASP A 392 -5.74 24.92 8.35
C ASP A 392 -5.29 24.98 9.83
N GLY A 393 -4.59 23.98 10.33
CA GLY A 393 -4.10 23.86 11.70
C GLY A 393 -5.19 23.67 12.76
N LYS A 394 -6.42 23.36 12.38
CA LYS A 394 -7.60 23.27 13.26
C LYS A 394 -8.45 22.03 13.02
N THR A 395 -8.71 21.71 11.76
CA THR A 395 -9.53 20.55 11.38
C THR A 395 -8.73 19.27 11.56
N PRO A 396 -9.20 18.28 12.34
CA PRO A 396 -8.49 17.02 12.50
C PRO A 396 -8.39 16.24 11.17
N ASN A 397 -7.25 15.65 10.90
CA ASN A 397 -7.10 14.61 9.88
C ASN A 397 -7.77 13.33 10.37
N LEU A 398 -8.75 12.86 9.63
CA LEU A 398 -9.46 11.62 9.95
C LEU A 398 -8.90 10.45 9.15
N GLY A 399 -8.48 9.42 9.87
CA GLY A 399 -7.91 8.20 9.31
C GLY A 399 -8.94 7.25 8.74
N THR A 400 -8.54 6.56 7.69
CA THR A 400 -9.21 5.38 7.15
C THR A 400 -8.25 4.20 7.16
N TYR A 401 -8.77 3.03 7.48
CA TYR A 401 -8.07 1.76 7.40
C TYR A 401 -9.02 0.71 6.88
N ASP A 402 -8.63 0.03 5.83
CA ASP A 402 -9.34 -1.13 5.30
C ASP A 402 -8.39 -2.32 5.26
N LEU A 403 -8.85 -3.46 5.72
CA LEU A 403 -8.21 -4.75 5.59
C LEU A 403 -9.12 -5.66 4.77
N LEU A 404 -8.66 -6.05 3.60
CA LEU A 404 -9.24 -7.10 2.80
C LEU A 404 -8.34 -8.33 2.91
N ILE A 405 -8.85 -9.44 3.45
CA ILE A 405 -8.09 -10.67 3.65
C ILE A 405 -8.89 -11.87 3.15
N LYS A 406 -8.23 -12.84 2.55
CA LYS A 406 -8.89 -14.12 2.20
C LYS A 406 -9.52 -14.74 3.44
N SER A 407 -10.79 -15.11 3.36
CA SER A 407 -11.52 -15.74 4.45
C SER A 407 -10.81 -16.98 4.98
N ALA A 408 -10.25 -17.80 4.10
CA ALA A 408 -9.48 -18.97 4.47
C ALA A 408 -8.21 -18.60 5.26
N THR A 409 -7.50 -17.54 4.86
CA THR A 409 -6.31 -17.04 5.57
C THR A 409 -6.67 -16.51 6.96
N ALA A 410 -7.75 -15.71 7.06
CA ALA A 410 -8.24 -15.23 8.34
C ALA A 410 -8.61 -16.38 9.29
N ARG A 411 -9.33 -17.38 8.80
CA ARG A 411 -9.70 -18.56 9.58
C ARG A 411 -8.49 -19.43 9.97
N CYS A 412 -7.50 -19.51 9.09
CA CYS A 412 -6.24 -20.17 9.40
C CYS A 412 -5.51 -19.51 10.58
N LEU A 413 -5.37 -18.17 10.56
CA LEU A 413 -4.69 -17.40 11.60
C LEU A 413 -5.28 -17.64 13.00
N TYR A 414 -6.60 -17.65 13.10
CA TYR A 414 -7.32 -17.75 14.36
C TYR A 414 -7.80 -19.18 14.68
N ASN A 415 -7.50 -20.15 13.81
CA ASN A 415 -8.00 -21.51 13.92
C ASN A 415 -9.54 -21.59 14.06
N PHE A 416 -10.28 -20.83 13.25
CA PHE A 416 -11.75 -20.79 13.27
C PHE A 416 -12.36 -21.75 12.25
N THR A 417 -13.61 -22.16 12.53
CA THR A 417 -14.47 -22.88 11.58
C THR A 417 -15.01 -21.93 10.50
N ASP A 418 -15.83 -22.45 9.59
CA ASP A 418 -16.49 -21.63 8.56
C ASP A 418 -17.71 -20.84 9.06
N ALA A 419 -17.98 -20.88 10.38
CA ALA A 419 -19.02 -20.06 10.99
C ALA A 419 -18.79 -18.56 10.74
N PRO A 420 -19.85 -17.73 10.73
CA PRO A 420 -19.74 -16.30 10.59
C PRO A 420 -18.79 -15.68 11.62
N LEU A 421 -18.00 -14.71 11.17
CA LEU A 421 -17.04 -13.97 12.00
C LEU A 421 -17.64 -12.66 12.49
N SER A 422 -17.13 -12.18 13.62
CA SER A 422 -17.27 -10.79 14.04
C SER A 422 -15.87 -10.19 14.25
N ALA A 423 -15.76 -8.87 14.22
CA ALA A 423 -14.51 -8.18 14.41
C ALA A 423 -14.63 -7.05 15.43
N SER A 424 -13.52 -6.77 16.11
CA SER A 424 -13.34 -5.53 16.86
C SER A 424 -12.04 -4.87 16.37
N VAL A 425 -12.08 -3.54 16.26
CA VAL A 425 -10.90 -2.75 15.96
C VAL A 425 -10.65 -1.81 17.13
N SER A 426 -9.45 -1.80 17.64
CA SER A 426 -8.98 -0.81 18.59
C SER A 426 -7.77 -0.08 18.04
N ILE A 427 -7.59 1.15 18.48
CA ILE A 427 -6.47 2.00 18.12
C ILE A 427 -5.77 2.36 19.40
N THR A 428 -4.48 2.00 19.47
CA THR A 428 -3.63 2.34 20.61
C THR A 428 -2.64 3.40 20.18
N TYR A 429 -2.60 4.52 20.87
CA TYR A 429 -1.65 5.60 20.63
C TYR A 429 -0.30 5.33 21.30
N ALA A 430 0.73 6.08 20.89
CA ALA A 430 2.09 5.94 21.43
C ALA A 430 2.17 6.22 22.94
N ASP A 431 1.27 7.02 23.48
CA ASP A 431 1.13 7.33 24.92
C ASP A 431 0.37 6.24 25.72
N GLY A 432 -0.05 5.18 25.06
CA GLY A 432 -0.84 4.08 25.67
C GLY A 432 -2.35 4.35 25.74
N GLY A 433 -2.81 5.51 25.29
CA GLY A 433 -4.24 5.80 25.16
C GLY A 433 -4.90 4.86 24.15
N GLU A 434 -6.11 4.38 24.44
CA GLU A 434 -6.90 3.55 23.53
C GLU A 434 -8.16 4.31 23.10
N GLN A 435 -8.33 4.49 21.80
CA GLN A 435 -9.56 5.05 21.22
C GLN A 435 -10.37 3.93 20.58
N LYS A 436 -11.66 3.92 20.88
CA LYS A 436 -12.60 3.12 20.09
C LYS A 436 -12.83 3.81 18.75
N VAL A 437 -12.69 3.05 17.67
CA VAL A 437 -12.95 3.52 16.32
C VAL A 437 -14.39 4.00 16.19
N ALA A 438 -14.58 5.15 15.55
CA ALA A 438 -15.90 5.75 15.40
C ALA A 438 -16.85 4.86 14.57
N THR A 439 -16.33 4.19 13.55
CA THR A 439 -17.10 3.30 12.68
C THR A 439 -16.27 2.09 12.29
N THR A 440 -16.81 0.89 12.51
CA THR A 440 -16.24 -0.36 12.01
C THR A 440 -17.23 -1.07 11.11
N THR A 441 -16.76 -1.58 9.99
CA THR A 441 -17.55 -2.42 9.09
C THR A 441 -16.89 -3.78 8.98
N LEU A 442 -17.70 -4.83 8.88
CA LEU A 442 -17.25 -6.18 8.59
C LEU A 442 -18.23 -6.81 7.61
N SER A 443 -17.70 -7.30 6.50
CA SER A 443 -18.45 -8.08 5.53
C SER A 443 -17.63 -9.25 5.02
N GLU A 444 -18.29 -10.34 4.65
CA GLU A 444 -17.67 -11.49 4.02
C GLU A 444 -18.40 -11.77 2.71
N LYS A 445 -17.66 -11.71 1.60
CA LYS A 445 -18.21 -11.93 0.26
C LYS A 445 -17.14 -12.51 -0.67
N ASP A 446 -17.53 -13.44 -1.53
CA ASP A 446 -16.70 -14.03 -2.58
C ASP A 446 -15.34 -14.57 -2.07
N GLY A 447 -15.34 -15.13 -0.85
CA GLY A 447 -14.12 -15.66 -0.19
C GLY A 447 -13.18 -14.59 0.37
N TRP A 448 -13.63 -13.33 0.46
CA TRP A 448 -12.92 -12.24 1.08
C TRP A 448 -13.65 -11.73 2.31
N LEU A 449 -12.90 -11.51 3.36
CA LEU A 449 -13.31 -10.79 4.56
C LEU A 449 -12.83 -9.35 4.44
N HIS A 450 -13.76 -8.40 4.44
CA HIS A 450 -13.47 -6.97 4.42
C HIS A 450 -13.78 -6.37 5.79
N LEU A 451 -12.79 -5.68 6.35
CA LEU A 451 -12.90 -4.93 7.59
C LEU A 451 -12.46 -3.50 7.34
N GLY A 452 -13.33 -2.55 7.68
CA GLY A 452 -13.05 -1.11 7.59
C GLY A 452 -13.09 -0.46 8.97
N ALA A 453 -12.20 0.51 9.20
CA ALA A 453 -12.16 1.36 10.38
C ALA A 453 -11.95 2.81 9.95
N TYR A 454 -12.86 3.70 10.33
CA TYR A 454 -12.92 5.05 9.82
C TYR A 454 -13.09 6.08 10.94
N GLY A 455 -12.62 7.31 10.70
CA GLY A 455 -12.84 8.45 11.58
C GLY A 455 -11.96 8.47 12.84
N PHE A 456 -10.81 7.82 12.80
CA PHE A 456 -9.81 7.94 13.87
C PHE A 456 -8.84 9.10 13.59
N THR A 457 -8.25 9.65 14.65
CA THR A 457 -7.24 10.72 14.54
C THR A 457 -5.83 10.14 14.50
N PHE A 458 -4.90 10.88 13.90
CA PHE A 458 -3.49 10.46 13.81
C PHE A 458 -2.70 10.97 15.02
N SER A 459 -2.02 10.07 15.69
CA SER A 459 -1.00 10.31 16.72
C SER A 459 -0.09 9.08 16.78
N SER A 460 0.41 8.63 15.63
CA SER A 460 1.19 7.39 15.45
C SER A 460 0.48 6.14 16.00
N PRO A 461 -0.77 5.88 15.61
CA PRO A 461 -1.54 4.79 16.17
C PRO A 461 -1.10 3.42 15.64
N VAL A 462 -1.28 2.40 16.49
CA VAL A 462 -1.30 0.99 16.08
C VAL A 462 -2.74 0.54 15.96
N LEU A 463 -3.13 0.16 14.76
CA LEU A 463 -4.44 -0.44 14.49
C LEU A 463 -4.40 -1.92 14.85
N ARG A 464 -5.30 -2.35 15.72
CA ARG A 464 -5.41 -3.73 16.19
C ARG A 464 -6.75 -4.31 15.78
N VAL A 465 -6.70 -5.33 14.94
CA VAL A 465 -7.87 -6.06 14.46
C VAL A 465 -7.94 -7.40 15.15
N LYS A 466 -8.97 -7.61 15.95
CA LYS A 466 -9.28 -8.89 16.55
C LYS A 466 -10.51 -9.50 15.90
N LEU A 467 -10.36 -10.68 15.31
CA LEU A 467 -11.47 -11.47 14.82
C LEU A 467 -11.98 -12.39 15.93
N ASN A 468 -13.28 -12.64 15.95
CA ASN A 468 -13.94 -13.56 16.84
C ASN A 468 -14.78 -14.53 16.00
N GLY A 469 -14.65 -15.81 16.28
CA GLY A 469 -15.32 -16.88 15.55
C GLY A 469 -15.41 -18.14 16.42
N VAL A 470 -15.88 -19.23 15.83
CA VAL A 470 -15.97 -20.54 16.49
C VAL A 470 -14.64 -21.28 16.27
N PRO A 471 -13.86 -21.61 17.32
CA PRO A 471 -12.62 -22.35 17.18
C PRO A 471 -12.86 -23.76 16.59
N LYS A 472 -11.92 -24.24 15.78
CA LYS A 472 -11.89 -25.64 15.37
C LYS A 472 -11.56 -26.53 16.58
N ALA A 473 -12.26 -27.64 16.71
CA ALA A 473 -11.94 -28.62 17.74
C ALA A 473 -10.49 -29.15 17.52
N LEU A 474 -9.71 -29.23 18.60
CA LEU A 474 -8.41 -29.87 18.55
C LEU A 474 -8.60 -31.35 18.20
N PRO A 475 -7.77 -31.96 17.34
CA PRO A 475 -7.81 -33.41 17.12
C PRO A 475 -7.59 -34.10 18.45
N GLN A 476 -8.57 -34.86 18.90
CA GLN A 476 -8.38 -35.74 20.05
C GLN A 476 -7.40 -36.84 19.62
N ASN A 477 -6.20 -36.82 20.17
CA ASN A 477 -5.30 -37.96 20.08
C ASN A 477 -6.02 -39.13 20.73
N SER A 478 -6.44 -40.11 19.93
CA SER A 478 -7.01 -41.38 20.40
C SER A 478 -5.89 -42.19 21.05
N ALA A 479 -5.55 -41.87 22.28
CA ALA A 479 -4.83 -42.78 23.14
C ALA A 479 -5.88 -43.64 23.86
N ASN A 480 -5.98 -44.90 23.48
CA ASN A 480 -6.78 -45.92 24.15
C ASN A 480 -6.52 -45.91 25.65
N SER A 481 -7.54 -45.53 26.40
CA SER A 481 -7.69 -46.00 27.77
C SER A 481 -9.19 -46.08 28.09
N SER A 482 -9.65 -47.31 28.22
CA SER A 482 -10.99 -47.68 28.67
C SER A 482 -11.21 -47.19 30.10
N ALA A 483 -12.03 -46.16 30.28
CA ALA A 483 -12.64 -45.86 31.55
C ALA A 483 -14.06 -45.31 31.29
N LYS A 484 -15.07 -46.11 31.65
CA LYS A 484 -16.46 -45.71 31.73
C LYS A 484 -16.59 -44.51 32.66
N SER A 485 -17.03 -43.39 32.15
CA SER A 485 -17.61 -42.32 32.96
C SER A 485 -18.75 -41.67 32.18
N SER A 486 -19.94 -41.76 32.71
CA SER A 486 -21.17 -41.14 32.23
C SER A 486 -21.05 -39.62 32.36
N SER A 487 -20.91 -38.89 31.25
CA SER A 487 -21.05 -37.44 31.26
C SER A 487 -22.34 -37.03 30.56
N THR A 488 -23.24 -36.51 31.38
CA THR A 488 -24.48 -35.82 30.97
C THR A 488 -24.17 -34.63 30.08
N VAL A 489 -24.62 -34.65 28.85
CA VAL A 489 -24.56 -33.52 27.90
C VAL A 489 -25.36 -32.37 28.49
N LYS A 490 -24.70 -31.29 28.87
CA LYS A 490 -25.36 -30.03 29.23
C LYS A 490 -25.78 -29.30 27.97
N GLN A 491 -27.10 -29.19 27.81
CA GLN A 491 -27.79 -28.38 26.81
C GLN A 491 -27.32 -26.90 26.91
N PRO A 492 -27.17 -26.15 25.80
CA PRO A 492 -26.74 -24.75 25.83
C PRO A 492 -27.76 -23.90 26.60
N THR A 493 -27.34 -23.31 27.70
CA THR A 493 -28.13 -22.42 28.54
C THR A 493 -28.38 -21.09 27.82
N LYS A 494 -29.66 -20.74 27.63
CA LYS A 494 -30.07 -19.43 27.10
C LYS A 494 -29.54 -18.32 28.02
N SER A 495 -28.81 -17.35 27.46
CA SER A 495 -28.37 -16.17 28.18
C SER A 495 -29.41 -15.04 28.03
N TYR A 496 -29.61 -14.28 29.09
CA TYR A 496 -30.57 -13.17 29.16
C TYR A 496 -29.80 -11.88 29.43
N THR A 497 -30.29 -10.77 28.85
CA THR A 497 -29.68 -9.44 29.05
C THR A 497 -30.51 -8.67 30.10
N MET A 498 -29.84 -8.15 31.12
CA MET A 498 -30.45 -7.28 32.14
C MET A 498 -29.79 -5.90 32.09
N THR A 499 -30.59 -4.85 32.13
CA THR A 499 -30.10 -3.47 32.21
C THR A 499 -30.07 -3.02 33.67
N CYS A 500 -28.90 -2.57 34.12
CA CYS A 500 -28.70 -2.08 35.49
C CYS A 500 -28.33 -0.59 35.45
N VAL A 501 -28.82 0.18 36.44
CA VAL A 501 -28.59 1.63 36.55
C VAL A 501 -28.00 2.00 37.92
N LYS A 502 -27.11 2.97 37.93
CA LYS A 502 -26.59 3.63 39.14
C LYS A 502 -26.45 5.12 38.85
N GLY A 503 -27.39 5.92 39.42
CA GLY A 503 -27.51 7.33 39.06
C GLY A 503 -27.84 7.49 37.57
N LYS A 504 -27.04 8.25 36.83
CA LYS A 504 -27.19 8.45 35.37
C LYS A 504 -26.47 7.39 34.52
N VAL A 505 -25.75 6.44 35.13
CA VAL A 505 -24.94 5.43 34.43
C VAL A 505 -25.78 4.17 34.19
N VAL A 506 -25.74 3.63 32.97
CA VAL A 506 -26.44 2.43 32.54
C VAL A 506 -25.45 1.34 32.17
N LYS A 507 -25.62 0.11 32.65
CA LYS A 507 -24.80 -1.06 32.32
C LYS A 507 -25.71 -2.24 31.93
N LYS A 508 -25.34 -2.95 30.84
CA LYS A 508 -25.99 -4.21 30.45
C LYS A 508 -25.20 -5.38 30.99
N VAL A 509 -25.88 -6.33 31.64
CA VAL A 509 -25.31 -7.58 32.15
C VAL A 509 -25.89 -8.74 31.37
N ILE A 510 -25.10 -9.62 30.80
CA ILE A 510 -25.52 -10.78 30.01
C ILE A 510 -25.03 -12.04 30.72
N ALA A 511 -25.97 -12.88 31.15
CA ALA A 511 -25.70 -14.14 31.83
C ALA A 511 -26.94 -15.08 31.75
N PRO A 512 -26.81 -16.38 32.04
CA PRO A 512 -27.97 -17.28 32.13
C PRO A 512 -29.00 -16.85 33.20
N LYS A 513 -28.52 -16.22 34.25
CA LYS A 513 -29.36 -15.55 35.28
C LYS A 513 -28.67 -14.24 35.67
N PRO A 514 -28.88 -13.15 34.88
CA PRO A 514 -28.19 -11.90 35.12
C PRO A 514 -28.70 -11.25 36.42
N THR A 515 -27.79 -10.74 37.23
CA THR A 515 -28.07 -9.92 38.42
C THR A 515 -27.28 -8.64 38.35
N CYS A 516 -27.87 -7.55 38.86
CA CYS A 516 -27.13 -6.29 38.89
C CYS A 516 -26.03 -6.35 39.97
N PRO A 517 -24.86 -5.78 39.68
CA PRO A 517 -23.77 -5.66 40.66
C PRO A 517 -24.23 -4.88 41.92
N SER A 518 -23.52 -5.08 43.03
CA SER A 518 -23.81 -4.38 44.28
C SER A 518 -23.84 -2.86 44.06
N GLY A 519 -24.92 -2.23 44.57
CA GLY A 519 -25.15 -0.79 44.41
C GLY A 519 -25.79 -0.35 43.07
N TRP A 520 -26.19 -1.30 42.18
CA TRP A 520 -26.91 -1.05 40.96
C TRP A 520 -28.34 -1.56 41.05
N LYS A 521 -29.30 -0.85 40.45
CA LYS A 521 -30.70 -1.24 40.39
C LYS A 521 -31.06 -1.73 38.99
N LYS A 522 -31.93 -2.73 38.90
CA LYS A 522 -32.50 -3.18 37.63
C LYS A 522 -33.40 -2.06 37.06
N ARG A 523 -33.26 -1.77 35.78
CA ARG A 523 -34.14 -0.87 35.05
C ARG A 523 -35.26 -1.67 34.38
#